data_22091f74807812b85883ab09e5a0eb6b
#
_entry.id   22091f74807812b85883ab09e5a0eb6b
#
_cell.length_a   1.000
_cell.length_b   1.000
_cell.length_c   1.000
_cell.angle_alpha   90.00
_cell.angle_beta   90.00
_cell.angle_gamma   90.00
#
_symmetry.space_group_name_H-M   'P 1'
#
loop_
_entity.id
_entity.type
_entity.pdbx_description
1 polymer ?
#
loop_
_entity_poly.entity_id
_entity_poly.type
_entity_poly.pdbx_seq_one_letter_code
_entity_poly.pdbx_strand_id
1 'polypeptide(L)'
;MSAQQSGIDELFEEEEKITARDEKILEGVRLFKENNWEEALKEFLSKDTADFNLEEKMEYAYYLGLCYTKLKNYEEALVFLEQVVTSEHDVLRVFQCRMTLAYIYVITKRIKMAEYELDKLQSSGMESPLLYNTLAYAAWIQKKHKTAIELYEKTLEIDSDNATALNSMGYILADTGLDIMRALRLCRKAVDFKPQSAAYLDSLGWAYYKSGEPVEARTWLRRALDIAPEEEEIKKHFKTVTGEAP
;
A
#
# COMPACT_ATOMS: atom_id res chain seq x y z
N MET A 1 9.04 5.03 3.41
CA MET A 1 8.52 3.63 3.27
C MET A 1 7.38 3.31 4.23
N SER A 2 6.88 4.23 4.97
CA SER A 2 5.98 4.01 6.08
C SER A 2 4.54 3.64 5.69
N ALA A 3 3.78 4.54 5.12
CA ALA A 3 2.41 4.26 4.65
C ALA A 3 2.39 3.51 3.29
N GLN A 4 3.43 3.68 2.48
CA GLN A 4 3.56 3.04 1.17
C GLN A 4 3.73 1.53 1.24
N GLN A 5 4.50 1.02 2.21
CA GLN A 5 4.73 -0.42 2.36
C GLN A 5 3.48 -1.14 2.87
N SER A 6 2.74 -0.51 3.78
CA SER A 6 1.49 -1.07 4.31
C SER A 6 0.42 -1.20 3.22
N GLY A 7 0.30 -0.22 2.31
CA GLY A 7 -0.65 -0.29 1.20
C GLY A 7 -0.33 -1.39 0.18
N ILE A 8 0.98 -1.69 -0.05
CA ILE A 8 1.38 -2.83 -0.89
C ILE A 8 0.98 -4.14 -0.22
N ASP A 9 1.26 -4.31 1.07
CA ASP A 9 0.99 -5.57 1.75
C ASP A 9 -0.51 -5.89 1.76
N GLU A 10 -1.38 -4.88 1.96
CA GLU A 10 -2.84 -5.05 1.88
C GLU A 10 -3.34 -5.44 0.48
N LEU A 11 -2.74 -4.90 -0.60
CA LEU A 11 -3.05 -5.29 -1.98
C LEU A 11 -2.89 -6.79 -2.20
N PHE A 12 -1.93 -7.40 -1.51
CA PHE A 12 -1.56 -8.80 -1.70
C PHE A 12 -2.21 -9.77 -0.69
N GLU A 13 -2.76 -9.29 0.43
CA GLU A 13 -3.54 -10.13 1.35
C GLU A 13 -4.85 -10.66 0.71
N GLU A 14 -5.43 -9.92 -0.25
CA GLU A 14 -6.59 -10.39 -1.01
C GLU A 14 -6.23 -11.41 -2.11
N GLU A 15 -4.97 -11.50 -2.52
CA GLU A 15 -4.51 -12.41 -3.59
C GLU A 15 -4.43 -13.88 -3.17
N GLU A 16 -4.36 -14.18 -1.87
CA GLU A 16 -4.39 -15.57 -1.40
C GLU A 16 -5.64 -16.34 -1.83
N LYS A 17 -6.70 -15.61 -2.25
CA LYS A 17 -7.97 -16.20 -2.71
C LYS A 17 -7.92 -16.62 -4.19
N ILE A 18 -6.95 -16.17 -4.97
CA ILE A 18 -6.81 -16.55 -6.38
C ILE A 18 -5.86 -17.75 -6.46
N THR A 19 -6.38 -18.88 -6.89
CA THR A 19 -5.58 -20.07 -7.19
C THR A 19 -5.16 -20.06 -8.66
N ALA A 20 -3.90 -20.39 -8.95
CA ALA A 20 -3.46 -20.60 -10.32
C ALA A 20 -4.27 -21.73 -10.97
N ARG A 21 -4.77 -21.45 -12.17
CA ARG A 21 -5.57 -22.41 -12.95
C ARG A 21 -4.70 -23.22 -13.92
N ASP A 22 -3.50 -22.71 -14.22
CA ASP A 22 -2.61 -23.30 -15.21
C ASP A 22 -1.42 -24.01 -14.57
N GLU A 23 -1.29 -25.31 -14.86
CA GLU A 23 -0.19 -26.16 -14.39
C GLU A 23 1.18 -25.68 -14.90
N LYS A 24 1.24 -24.97 -16.05
CA LYS A 24 2.49 -24.46 -16.65
C LYS A 24 3.19 -23.41 -15.81
N ILE A 25 2.44 -22.66 -14.99
CA ILE A 25 2.95 -21.55 -14.17
C ILE A 25 2.89 -21.84 -12.66
N LEU A 26 2.40 -23.03 -12.24
CA LEU A 26 2.20 -23.38 -10.82
C LEU A 26 3.44 -23.17 -9.97
N GLU A 27 4.63 -23.52 -10.46
CA GLU A 27 5.86 -23.35 -9.69
C GLU A 27 6.19 -21.87 -9.45
N GLY A 28 6.04 -21.02 -10.46
CA GLY A 28 6.22 -19.57 -10.31
C GLY A 28 5.23 -18.98 -9.32
N VAL A 29 3.96 -19.43 -9.36
CA VAL A 29 2.90 -19.01 -8.44
C VAL A 29 3.20 -19.46 -7.01
N ARG A 30 3.70 -20.71 -6.83
CA ARG A 30 4.12 -21.21 -5.52
C ARG A 30 5.22 -20.34 -4.92
N LEU A 31 6.27 -20.08 -5.69
CA LEU A 31 7.38 -19.21 -5.27
C LEU A 31 6.90 -17.79 -4.92
N PHE A 32 5.98 -17.23 -5.72
CA PHE A 32 5.37 -15.94 -5.43
C PHE A 32 4.65 -15.91 -4.09
N LYS A 33 3.83 -16.93 -3.80
CA LYS A 33 3.10 -17.06 -2.52
C LYS A 33 4.03 -17.29 -1.32
N GLU A 34 5.21 -17.87 -1.54
CA GLU A 34 6.25 -18.01 -0.53
C GLU A 34 7.10 -16.74 -0.33
N ASN A 35 6.71 -15.62 -0.98
CA ASN A 35 7.43 -14.34 -1.00
C ASN A 35 8.85 -14.42 -1.61
N ASN A 36 9.14 -15.44 -2.42
CA ASN A 36 10.38 -15.62 -3.17
C ASN A 36 10.25 -14.96 -4.55
N TRP A 37 10.04 -13.63 -4.57
CA TRP A 37 9.61 -12.90 -5.78
C TRP A 37 10.66 -12.89 -6.89
N GLU A 38 11.97 -12.85 -6.56
CA GLU A 38 13.06 -12.90 -7.54
C GLU A 38 13.13 -14.27 -8.23
N GLU A 39 12.99 -15.36 -7.48
CA GLU A 39 12.95 -16.71 -8.00
C GLU A 39 11.66 -16.95 -8.81
N ALA A 40 10.52 -16.45 -8.33
CA ALA A 40 9.26 -16.50 -9.05
C ALA A 40 9.38 -15.79 -10.41
N LEU A 41 9.95 -14.59 -10.43
CA LEU A 41 10.18 -13.84 -11.67
C LEU A 41 11.08 -14.61 -12.63
N LYS A 42 12.19 -15.20 -12.17
CA LYS A 42 13.07 -16.02 -13.00
C LYS A 42 12.34 -17.23 -13.56
N GLU A 43 11.53 -17.90 -12.75
CA GLU A 43 10.74 -19.05 -13.17
C GLU A 43 9.73 -18.66 -14.25
N PHE A 44 8.99 -17.56 -14.08
CA PHE A 44 8.10 -17.07 -15.11
C PHE A 44 8.84 -16.73 -16.41
N LEU A 45 9.93 -15.97 -16.35
CA LEU A 45 10.71 -15.56 -17.51
C LEU A 45 11.40 -16.73 -18.24
N SER A 46 11.53 -17.90 -17.61
CA SER A 46 12.06 -19.11 -18.23
C SER A 46 11.05 -19.84 -19.12
N LYS A 47 9.75 -19.49 -19.05
CA LYS A 47 8.69 -20.19 -19.77
C LYS A 47 8.64 -19.79 -21.25
N ASP A 48 8.48 -20.78 -22.12
CA ASP A 48 8.06 -20.53 -23.49
C ASP A 48 6.54 -20.31 -23.51
N THR A 49 6.12 -19.13 -23.91
CA THR A 49 4.71 -18.73 -23.95
C THR A 49 4.08 -18.86 -25.33
N ALA A 50 4.80 -19.46 -26.32
CA ALA A 50 4.31 -19.62 -27.70
C ALA A 50 2.99 -20.41 -27.74
N ASP A 51 2.91 -21.48 -26.96
CA ASP A 51 1.75 -22.39 -26.90
C ASP A 51 0.70 -21.98 -25.84
N PHE A 52 0.82 -20.79 -25.24
CA PHE A 52 -0.16 -20.30 -24.28
C PHE A 52 -1.41 -19.79 -25.01
N ASN A 53 -2.57 -20.23 -24.58
CA ASN A 53 -3.83 -19.63 -25.00
C ASN A 53 -4.04 -18.22 -24.36
N LEU A 54 -5.14 -17.56 -24.64
CA LEU A 54 -5.37 -16.19 -24.15
C LEU A 54 -5.48 -16.13 -22.63
N GLU A 55 -6.21 -17.08 -22.00
CA GLU A 55 -6.40 -17.12 -20.56
C GLU A 55 -5.07 -17.38 -19.83
N GLU A 56 -4.28 -18.35 -20.31
CA GLU A 56 -2.94 -18.63 -19.81
C GLU A 56 -2.00 -17.40 -19.91
N LYS A 57 -2.08 -16.66 -21.03
CA LYS A 57 -1.31 -15.43 -21.22
C LYS A 57 -1.71 -14.33 -20.25
N MET A 58 -3.01 -14.21 -19.94
CA MET A 58 -3.49 -13.21 -18.96
C MET A 58 -3.09 -13.58 -17.55
N GLU A 59 -3.18 -14.84 -17.17
CA GLU A 59 -2.73 -15.32 -15.87
C GLU A 59 -1.21 -15.15 -15.69
N TYR A 60 -0.45 -15.48 -16.72
CA TYR A 60 0.99 -15.27 -16.75
C TYR A 60 1.36 -13.78 -16.63
N ALA A 61 0.69 -12.90 -17.38
CA ALA A 61 0.90 -11.46 -17.32
C ALA A 61 0.53 -10.90 -15.92
N TYR A 62 -0.54 -11.41 -15.32
CA TYR A 62 -0.95 -11.04 -13.97
C TYR A 62 0.17 -11.28 -12.96
N TYR A 63 0.69 -12.51 -12.87
CA TYR A 63 1.74 -12.82 -11.90
C TYR A 63 3.07 -12.12 -12.20
N LEU A 64 3.42 -11.91 -13.49
CA LEU A 64 4.58 -11.08 -13.84
C LEU A 64 4.41 -9.65 -13.35
N GLY A 65 3.25 -9.04 -13.58
CA GLY A 65 2.95 -7.69 -13.12
C GLY A 65 3.07 -7.57 -11.60
N LEU A 66 2.60 -8.59 -10.87
CA LEU A 66 2.72 -8.64 -9.41
C LEU A 66 4.18 -8.81 -8.95
N CYS A 67 4.94 -9.73 -9.54
CA CYS A 67 6.37 -9.91 -9.23
C CYS A 67 7.14 -8.60 -9.42
N TYR A 68 6.97 -7.96 -10.57
CA TYR A 68 7.61 -6.67 -10.84
C TYR A 68 7.17 -5.59 -9.86
N THR A 69 5.91 -5.57 -9.44
CA THR A 69 5.41 -4.63 -8.42
C THR A 69 6.11 -4.85 -7.07
N LYS A 70 6.22 -6.12 -6.62
CA LYS A 70 6.91 -6.49 -5.38
C LYS A 70 8.39 -6.10 -5.41
N LEU A 71 9.03 -6.29 -6.55
CA LEU A 71 10.44 -5.94 -6.78
C LEU A 71 10.64 -4.43 -7.09
N LYS A 72 9.57 -3.62 -7.07
CA LYS A 72 9.57 -2.17 -7.34
C LYS A 72 10.03 -1.80 -8.76
N ASN A 73 9.98 -2.74 -9.69
CA ASN A 73 10.22 -2.53 -11.11
C ASN A 73 8.91 -2.06 -11.77
N TYR A 74 8.52 -0.81 -11.47
CA TYR A 74 7.18 -0.32 -11.76
C TYR A 74 6.87 -0.15 -13.25
N GLU A 75 7.85 0.18 -14.08
CA GLU A 75 7.63 0.35 -15.53
C GLU A 75 7.27 -1.00 -16.18
N GLU A 76 7.98 -2.06 -15.82
CA GLU A 76 7.69 -3.42 -16.29
C GLU A 76 6.35 -3.91 -15.72
N ALA A 77 6.06 -3.62 -14.44
CA ALA A 77 4.78 -3.97 -13.83
C ALA A 77 3.60 -3.38 -14.60
N LEU A 78 3.67 -2.09 -14.97
CA LEU A 78 2.61 -1.40 -15.72
C LEU A 78 2.30 -2.11 -17.03
N VAL A 79 3.32 -2.52 -17.81
CA VAL A 79 3.14 -3.19 -19.11
C VAL A 79 2.27 -4.44 -18.97
N PHE A 80 2.56 -5.28 -17.98
CA PHE A 80 1.83 -6.54 -17.79
C PHE A 80 0.45 -6.33 -17.16
N LEU A 81 0.33 -5.45 -16.17
CA LEU A 81 -0.95 -5.18 -15.52
C LEU A 81 -1.95 -4.48 -16.48
N GLU A 82 -1.49 -3.54 -17.33
CA GLU A 82 -2.32 -2.90 -18.35
C GLU A 82 -2.81 -3.92 -19.39
N GLN A 83 -1.99 -4.91 -19.76
CA GLN A 83 -2.40 -5.99 -20.64
C GLN A 83 -3.58 -6.78 -20.04
N VAL A 84 -3.51 -7.10 -18.75
CA VAL A 84 -4.59 -7.82 -18.05
C VAL A 84 -5.87 -7.01 -18.04
N VAL A 85 -5.86 -5.75 -17.63
CA VAL A 85 -7.09 -4.93 -17.52
C VAL A 85 -7.76 -4.64 -18.86
N THR A 86 -7.06 -4.83 -19.98
CA THR A 86 -7.62 -4.62 -21.34
C THR A 86 -8.16 -5.89 -21.98
N SER A 87 -7.74 -7.07 -21.53
CA SER A 87 -7.98 -8.34 -22.22
C SER A 87 -8.61 -9.43 -21.34
N GLU A 88 -8.58 -9.26 -20.01
CA GLU A 88 -9.11 -10.26 -19.08
C GLU A 88 -10.60 -10.09 -18.85
N HIS A 89 -11.29 -11.20 -18.64
CA HIS A 89 -12.73 -11.27 -18.36
C HIS A 89 -13.03 -11.61 -16.87
N ASP A 90 -12.02 -12.02 -16.09
CA ASP A 90 -12.16 -12.26 -14.67
C ASP A 90 -12.24 -10.91 -13.92
N VAL A 91 -13.44 -10.59 -13.45
CA VAL A 91 -13.73 -9.31 -12.80
C VAL A 91 -12.85 -9.07 -11.57
N LEU A 92 -12.58 -10.13 -10.80
CA LEU A 92 -11.75 -10.00 -9.58
C LEU A 92 -10.29 -9.69 -9.95
N ARG A 93 -9.74 -10.39 -10.93
CA ARG A 93 -8.38 -10.18 -11.41
C ARG A 93 -8.22 -8.78 -12.02
N VAL A 94 -9.19 -8.33 -12.83
CA VAL A 94 -9.22 -6.96 -13.36
C VAL A 94 -9.27 -5.93 -12.24
N PHE A 95 -10.10 -6.14 -11.21
CA PHE A 95 -10.18 -5.25 -10.06
C PHE A 95 -8.81 -5.13 -9.34
N GLN A 96 -8.16 -6.25 -9.06
CA GLN A 96 -6.85 -6.25 -8.40
C GLN A 96 -5.76 -5.59 -9.24
N CYS A 97 -5.73 -5.86 -10.56
CA CYS A 97 -4.79 -5.18 -11.46
C CYS A 97 -5.02 -3.66 -11.48
N ARG A 98 -6.28 -3.19 -11.55
CA ARG A 98 -6.58 -1.75 -11.48
C ARG A 98 -6.16 -1.13 -10.15
N MET A 99 -6.36 -1.83 -9.04
CA MET A 99 -5.90 -1.38 -7.73
C MET A 99 -4.38 -1.24 -7.71
N THR A 100 -3.65 -2.24 -8.22
CA THR A 100 -2.19 -2.23 -8.30
C THR A 100 -1.68 -1.13 -9.23
N LEU A 101 -2.32 -0.93 -10.40
CA LEU A 101 -2.04 0.18 -11.32
C LEU A 101 -2.24 1.53 -10.63
N ALA A 102 -3.39 1.74 -9.97
CA ALA A 102 -3.67 2.96 -9.26
C ALA A 102 -2.61 3.26 -8.20
N TYR A 103 -2.23 2.25 -7.42
CA TYR A 103 -1.16 2.36 -6.43
C TYR A 103 0.18 2.76 -7.09
N ILE A 104 0.63 2.05 -8.13
CA ILE A 104 1.88 2.36 -8.85
C ILE A 104 1.84 3.80 -9.39
N TYR A 105 0.74 4.21 -10.00
CA TYR A 105 0.59 5.57 -10.52
C TYR A 105 0.64 6.64 -9.43
N VAL A 106 0.08 6.38 -8.24
CA VAL A 106 0.18 7.32 -7.11
C VAL A 106 1.63 7.47 -6.65
N ILE A 107 2.33 6.35 -6.40
CA ILE A 107 3.72 6.40 -5.89
C ILE A 107 4.72 6.94 -6.92
N THR A 108 4.45 6.74 -8.21
CA THR A 108 5.25 7.30 -9.31
C THR A 108 4.81 8.72 -9.69
N LYS A 109 3.89 9.34 -8.93
CA LYS A 109 3.35 10.69 -9.12
C LYS A 109 2.60 10.90 -10.45
N ARG A 110 2.10 9.84 -11.06
CA ARG A 110 1.27 9.87 -12.28
C ARG A 110 -0.21 10.03 -11.90
N ILE A 111 -0.56 11.07 -11.19
CA ILE A 111 -1.84 11.23 -10.48
C ILE A 111 -3.05 11.12 -11.41
N LYS A 112 -3.01 11.67 -12.63
CA LYS A 112 -4.12 11.57 -13.59
C LYS A 112 -4.42 10.12 -14.01
N MET A 113 -3.40 9.29 -14.13
CA MET A 113 -3.55 7.86 -14.45
C MET A 113 -4.13 7.12 -13.24
N ALA A 114 -3.66 7.45 -12.03
CA ALA A 114 -4.25 6.90 -10.81
C ALA A 114 -5.74 7.25 -10.69
N GLU A 115 -6.12 8.51 -10.90
CA GLU A 115 -7.53 8.95 -10.88
C GLU A 115 -8.38 8.16 -11.89
N TYR A 116 -7.87 7.95 -13.11
CA TYR A 116 -8.56 7.16 -14.12
C TYR A 116 -8.86 5.73 -13.65
N GLU A 117 -7.87 5.02 -13.10
CA GLU A 117 -8.06 3.65 -12.61
C GLU A 117 -9.01 3.61 -11.39
N LEU A 118 -8.88 4.58 -10.48
CA LEU A 118 -9.75 4.70 -9.31
C LEU A 118 -11.20 5.03 -9.68
N ASP A 119 -11.44 5.89 -10.69
CA ASP A 119 -12.78 6.18 -11.21
C ASP A 119 -13.42 4.92 -11.83
N LYS A 120 -12.64 4.10 -12.54
CA LYS A 120 -13.11 2.82 -13.07
C LYS A 120 -13.50 1.85 -11.96
N LEU A 121 -12.70 1.77 -10.89
CA LEU A 121 -12.99 0.94 -9.72
C LEU A 121 -14.26 1.41 -9.01
N GLN A 122 -14.42 2.70 -8.76
CA GLN A 122 -15.65 3.24 -8.14
C GLN A 122 -16.88 3.00 -9.00
N SER A 123 -16.73 3.16 -10.33
CA SER A 123 -17.83 2.95 -11.29
C SER A 123 -18.26 1.48 -11.38
N SER A 124 -17.43 0.53 -10.97
CA SER A 124 -17.80 -0.89 -10.90
C SER A 124 -18.75 -1.22 -9.74
N GLY A 125 -18.96 -0.28 -8.81
CA GLY A 125 -19.78 -0.47 -7.61
C GLY A 125 -19.14 -1.39 -6.56
N MET A 126 -17.90 -1.79 -6.74
CA MET A 126 -17.15 -2.56 -5.74
C MET A 126 -16.65 -1.61 -4.65
N GLU A 127 -16.97 -1.93 -3.42
CA GLU A 127 -16.48 -1.21 -2.24
C GLU A 127 -15.57 -2.12 -1.42
N SER A 128 -14.38 -1.63 -1.09
CA SER A 128 -13.45 -2.36 -0.22
C SER A 128 -12.61 -1.39 0.61
N PRO A 129 -12.12 -1.82 1.79
CA PRO A 129 -11.18 -1.05 2.58
C PRO A 129 -9.95 -0.61 1.77
N LEU A 130 -9.46 -1.49 0.93
CA LEU A 130 -8.31 -1.25 0.08
C LEU A 130 -8.55 -0.13 -0.95
N LEU A 131 -9.73 -0.14 -1.61
CA LEU A 131 -10.10 0.92 -2.55
C LEU A 131 -10.12 2.28 -1.86
N TYR A 132 -10.78 2.38 -0.71
CA TYR A 132 -10.88 3.65 0.02
C TYR A 132 -9.53 4.09 0.60
N ASN A 133 -8.69 3.17 1.07
CA ASN A 133 -7.32 3.49 1.49
C ASN A 133 -6.49 4.07 0.34
N THR A 134 -6.58 3.49 -0.86
CA THR A 134 -5.83 3.96 -2.03
C THR A 134 -6.33 5.33 -2.50
N LEU A 135 -7.65 5.53 -2.54
CA LEU A 135 -8.27 6.83 -2.82
C LEU A 135 -7.85 7.90 -1.81
N ALA A 136 -7.86 7.55 -0.51
CA ALA A 136 -7.46 8.44 0.57
C ALA A 136 -5.99 8.84 0.44
N TYR A 137 -5.11 7.88 0.15
CA TYR A 137 -3.70 8.14 -0.06
C TYR A 137 -3.47 9.04 -1.29
N ALA A 138 -4.16 8.80 -2.41
CA ALA A 138 -4.11 9.67 -3.59
C ALA A 138 -4.58 11.10 -3.29
N ALA A 139 -5.64 11.26 -2.49
CA ALA A 139 -6.13 12.55 -2.04
C ALA A 139 -5.11 13.27 -1.12
N TRP A 140 -4.45 12.52 -0.22
CA TRP A 140 -3.42 13.08 0.65
C TRP A 140 -2.21 13.60 -0.13
N ILE A 141 -1.70 12.84 -1.09
CA ILE A 141 -0.59 13.28 -1.98
C ILE A 141 -0.95 14.58 -2.71
N GLN A 142 -2.22 14.76 -3.06
CA GLN A 142 -2.74 15.99 -3.67
C GLN A 142 -3.03 17.12 -2.65
N LYS A 143 -2.69 16.91 -1.36
CA LYS A 143 -2.97 17.85 -0.25
C LYS A 143 -4.47 18.13 -0.04
N LYS A 144 -5.34 17.25 -0.51
CA LYS A 144 -6.78 17.26 -0.27
C LYS A 144 -7.09 16.58 1.07
N HIS A 145 -6.58 17.15 2.17
CA HIS A 145 -6.60 16.52 3.50
C HIS A 145 -8.00 16.14 3.99
N LYS A 146 -8.99 17.00 3.74
CA LYS A 146 -10.39 16.72 4.13
C LYS A 146 -10.94 15.50 3.42
N THR A 147 -10.77 15.42 2.10
CA THR A 147 -11.20 14.26 1.30
C THR A 147 -10.47 12.99 1.73
N ALA A 148 -9.17 13.08 2.02
CA ALA A 148 -8.41 11.92 2.51
C ALA A 148 -8.97 11.39 3.84
N ILE A 149 -9.30 12.28 4.78
CA ILE A 149 -9.91 11.90 6.06
C ILE A 149 -11.28 11.23 5.84
N GLU A 150 -12.16 11.82 5.03
CA GLU A 150 -13.48 11.26 4.70
C GLU A 150 -13.38 9.85 4.08
N LEU A 151 -12.38 9.61 3.24
CA LEU A 151 -12.15 8.31 2.61
C LEU A 151 -11.58 7.27 3.60
N TYR A 152 -10.69 7.68 4.51
CA TYR A 152 -10.25 6.80 5.59
C TYR A 152 -11.40 6.50 6.59
N GLU A 153 -12.31 7.43 6.82
CA GLU A 153 -13.53 7.17 7.59
C GLU A 153 -14.37 6.08 6.95
N LYS A 154 -14.58 6.12 5.62
CA LYS A 154 -15.27 5.03 4.88
C LYS A 154 -14.54 3.68 5.02
N THR A 155 -13.22 3.68 4.98
CA THR A 155 -12.46 2.46 5.27
C THR A 155 -12.82 1.92 6.65
N LEU A 156 -12.83 2.78 7.68
CA LEU A 156 -13.10 2.38 9.07
C LEU A 156 -14.57 2.03 9.33
N GLU A 157 -15.51 2.47 8.47
CA GLU A 157 -16.91 2.02 8.50
C GLU A 157 -17.04 0.57 8.03
N ILE A 158 -16.22 0.13 7.05
CA ILE A 158 -16.21 -1.24 6.53
C ILE A 158 -15.37 -2.15 7.44
N ASP A 159 -14.20 -1.67 7.86
CA ASP A 159 -13.22 -2.37 8.69
C ASP A 159 -12.71 -1.43 9.79
N SER A 160 -13.35 -1.47 10.95
CA SER A 160 -13.05 -0.59 12.09
C SER A 160 -11.65 -0.79 12.70
N ASP A 161 -10.99 -1.89 12.35
CA ASP A 161 -9.69 -2.31 12.85
C ASP A 161 -8.60 -2.21 11.79
N ASN A 162 -8.91 -1.61 10.64
CA ASN A 162 -7.94 -1.39 9.57
C ASN A 162 -6.78 -0.52 10.04
N ALA A 163 -5.66 -1.17 10.34
CA ALA A 163 -4.50 -0.51 10.95
C ALA A 163 -3.90 0.57 10.04
N THR A 164 -3.95 0.39 8.70
CA THR A 164 -3.46 1.38 7.73
C THR A 164 -4.32 2.63 7.74
N ALA A 165 -5.65 2.49 7.74
CA ALA A 165 -6.56 3.63 7.82
C ALA A 165 -6.40 4.39 9.15
N LEU A 166 -6.34 3.64 10.27
CA LEU A 166 -6.12 4.22 11.60
C LEU A 166 -4.82 5.04 11.64
N ASN A 167 -3.71 4.46 11.18
CA ASN A 167 -2.42 5.13 11.17
C ASN A 167 -2.41 6.36 10.26
N SER A 168 -2.84 6.20 9.01
CA SER A 168 -2.75 7.26 8.01
C SER A 168 -3.66 8.44 8.34
N MET A 169 -4.88 8.17 8.80
CA MET A 169 -5.79 9.21 9.28
C MET A 169 -5.24 9.91 10.52
N GLY A 170 -4.69 9.14 11.48
CA GLY A 170 -4.04 9.67 12.67
C GLY A 170 -2.88 10.60 12.33
N TYR A 171 -2.02 10.19 11.40
CA TYR A 171 -0.92 11.01 10.91
C TYR A 171 -1.41 12.32 10.29
N ILE A 172 -2.40 12.27 9.39
CA ILE A 172 -2.96 13.47 8.73
C ILE A 172 -3.56 14.43 9.77
N LEU A 173 -4.32 13.93 10.72
CA LEU A 173 -4.92 14.76 11.79
C LEU A 173 -3.85 15.42 12.66
N ALA A 174 -2.77 14.70 12.99
CA ALA A 174 -1.64 15.24 13.74
C ALA A 174 -0.88 16.29 12.94
N ASP A 175 -0.50 15.96 11.70
CA ASP A 175 0.34 16.83 10.87
C ASP A 175 -0.36 18.14 10.54
N THR A 176 -1.65 18.09 10.24
CA THR A 176 -2.48 19.28 9.97
C THR A 176 -2.93 20.02 11.23
N GLY A 177 -2.82 19.41 12.39
CA GLY A 177 -3.33 19.97 13.66
C GLY A 177 -4.86 20.01 13.77
N LEU A 178 -5.61 19.32 12.91
CA LEU A 178 -7.07 19.36 12.88
C LEU A 178 -7.72 18.74 14.12
N ASP A 179 -7.19 17.62 14.61
CA ASP A 179 -7.67 16.97 15.84
C ASP A 179 -6.56 16.09 16.43
N ILE A 180 -5.73 16.71 17.28
CA ILE A 180 -4.57 16.06 17.90
C ILE A 180 -5.00 14.92 18.85
N MET A 181 -6.08 15.09 19.58
CA MET A 181 -6.55 14.08 20.52
C MET A 181 -7.10 12.84 19.79
N ARG A 182 -7.78 13.03 18.67
CA ARG A 182 -8.21 11.93 17.80
C ARG A 182 -7.01 11.27 17.15
N ALA A 183 -6.04 12.04 16.66
CA ALA A 183 -4.80 11.54 16.09
C ALA A 183 -4.06 10.58 17.03
N LEU A 184 -3.86 10.98 18.28
CA LEU A 184 -3.21 10.13 19.29
C LEU A 184 -3.97 8.82 19.52
N ARG A 185 -5.31 8.85 19.61
CA ARG A 185 -6.12 7.63 19.80
C ARG A 185 -5.97 6.68 18.60
N LEU A 186 -6.01 7.21 17.37
CA LEU A 186 -5.93 6.43 16.16
C LEU A 186 -4.53 5.83 15.98
N CYS A 187 -3.47 6.62 16.16
CA CYS A 187 -2.09 6.13 16.06
C CYS A 187 -1.77 5.08 17.13
N ARG A 188 -2.25 5.25 18.38
CA ARG A 188 -2.10 4.21 19.42
C ARG A 188 -2.76 2.91 19.01
N LYS A 189 -4.05 2.98 18.56
CA LYS A 189 -4.77 1.79 18.10
C LYS A 189 -4.05 1.10 16.94
N ALA A 190 -3.48 1.85 16.00
CA ALA A 190 -2.68 1.29 14.91
C ALA A 190 -1.43 0.57 15.42
N VAL A 191 -0.71 1.14 16.39
CA VAL A 191 0.47 0.51 17.01
C VAL A 191 0.10 -0.76 17.76
N ASP A 192 -1.08 -0.81 18.42
CA ASP A 192 -1.55 -2.02 19.11
C ASP A 192 -1.72 -3.20 18.12
N PHE A 193 -2.16 -2.94 16.87
CA PHE A 193 -2.25 -3.97 15.83
C PHE A 193 -0.89 -4.38 15.25
N LYS A 194 0.01 -3.42 15.02
CA LYS A 194 1.34 -3.68 14.43
C LYS A 194 2.46 -3.01 15.25
N PRO A 195 2.81 -3.54 16.42
CA PRO A 195 3.71 -2.89 17.39
C PRO A 195 5.17 -2.78 16.93
N GLN A 196 5.54 -3.50 15.86
CA GLN A 196 6.86 -3.47 15.23
C GLN A 196 6.86 -2.71 13.90
N SER A 197 5.79 -1.97 13.57
CA SER A 197 5.78 -1.13 12.38
C SER A 197 6.50 0.18 12.66
N ALA A 198 7.67 0.39 12.06
CA ALA A 198 8.42 1.65 12.18
C ALA A 198 7.57 2.86 11.81
N ALA A 199 6.74 2.72 10.77
CA ALA A 199 5.80 3.74 10.32
C ALA A 199 4.76 4.14 11.37
N TYR A 200 4.18 3.14 12.04
CA TYR A 200 3.14 3.42 13.02
C TYR A 200 3.73 4.02 14.30
N LEU A 201 4.94 3.56 14.67
CA LEU A 201 5.69 4.16 15.77
C LEU A 201 6.08 5.61 15.47
N ASP A 202 6.49 5.90 14.23
CA ASP A 202 6.81 7.25 13.77
C ASP A 202 5.58 8.15 13.82
N SER A 203 4.45 7.71 13.25
CA SER A 203 3.19 8.47 13.28
C SER A 203 2.72 8.77 14.71
N LEU A 204 2.86 7.80 15.61
CA LEU A 204 2.52 8.00 17.03
C LEU A 204 3.48 9.01 17.68
N GLY A 205 4.78 8.90 17.42
CA GLY A 205 5.77 9.86 17.89
C GLY A 205 5.49 11.27 17.37
N TRP A 206 5.15 11.40 16.09
CA TRP A 206 4.75 12.68 15.49
C TRP A 206 3.49 13.26 16.13
N ALA A 207 2.48 12.42 16.40
CA ALA A 207 1.25 12.85 17.10
C ALA A 207 1.54 13.35 18.52
N TYR A 208 2.43 12.70 19.28
CA TYR A 208 2.89 13.17 20.58
C TYR A 208 3.63 14.52 20.50
N TYR A 209 4.48 14.70 19.50
CA TYR A 209 5.15 15.98 19.27
C TYR A 209 4.14 17.11 19.04
N LYS A 210 3.15 16.85 18.17
CA LYS A 210 2.10 17.83 17.88
C LYS A 210 1.17 18.09 19.06
N SER A 211 1.08 17.17 20.01
CA SER A 211 0.33 17.37 21.27
C SER A 211 1.11 18.16 22.33
N GLY A 212 2.40 18.44 22.08
CA GLY A 212 3.25 19.13 23.03
C GLY A 212 3.93 18.23 24.06
N GLU A 213 4.04 16.94 23.78
CA GLU A 213 4.63 15.89 24.61
C GLU A 213 5.96 15.39 24.00
N PRO A 214 7.05 16.20 24.01
CA PRO A 214 8.28 15.89 23.29
C PRO A 214 9.07 14.70 23.87
N VAL A 215 8.89 14.36 25.13
CA VAL A 215 9.55 13.23 25.78
C VAL A 215 8.99 11.91 25.23
N GLU A 216 7.67 11.80 25.19
CA GLU A 216 6.95 10.67 24.59
C GLU A 216 7.25 10.58 23.10
N ALA A 217 7.21 11.70 22.39
CA ALA A 217 7.55 11.77 20.98
C ALA A 217 8.95 11.18 20.69
N ARG A 218 9.97 11.62 21.45
CA ARG A 218 11.34 11.10 21.35
C ARG A 218 11.40 9.60 21.56
N THR A 219 10.66 9.10 22.55
CA THR A 219 10.65 7.67 22.89
C THR A 219 10.12 6.82 21.72
N TRP A 220 8.98 7.22 21.13
CA TRP A 220 8.39 6.49 20.03
C TRP A 220 9.19 6.60 18.73
N LEU A 221 9.73 7.78 18.43
CA LEU A 221 10.59 7.99 17.25
C LEU A 221 11.91 7.22 17.36
N ARG A 222 12.49 7.09 18.57
CA ARG A 222 13.70 6.27 18.78
C ARG A 222 13.39 4.81 18.46
N ARG A 223 12.28 4.26 18.94
CA ARG A 223 11.86 2.90 18.61
C ARG A 223 11.62 2.70 17.11
N ALA A 224 11.08 3.71 16.42
CA ALA A 224 10.91 3.66 14.97
C ALA A 224 12.26 3.59 14.25
N LEU A 225 13.25 4.39 14.67
CA LEU A 225 14.63 4.37 14.14
C LEU A 225 15.36 3.07 14.42
N ASP A 226 15.16 2.46 15.60
CA ASP A 226 15.77 1.16 15.93
C ASP A 226 15.33 0.05 14.95
N ILE A 227 14.10 0.16 14.40
CA ILE A 227 13.56 -0.79 13.42
C ILE A 227 13.97 -0.40 11.99
N ALA A 228 13.93 0.89 11.63
CA ALA A 228 14.20 1.39 10.29
C ALA A 228 15.20 2.58 10.32
N PRO A 229 16.48 2.32 10.61
CA PRO A 229 17.47 3.37 10.80
C PRO A 229 17.78 4.18 9.53
N GLU A 230 17.50 3.63 8.35
CA GLU A 230 17.76 4.30 7.07
C GLU A 230 16.56 5.10 6.54
N GLU A 231 15.44 5.14 7.28
CA GLU A 231 14.23 5.82 6.81
C GLU A 231 14.32 7.34 7.03
N GLU A 232 14.46 8.09 5.94
CA GLU A 232 14.71 9.53 5.96
C GLU A 232 13.57 10.35 6.60
N GLU A 233 12.33 9.91 6.47
CA GLU A 233 11.17 10.58 7.10
C GLU A 233 11.24 10.48 8.62
N ILE A 234 11.56 9.31 9.14
CA ILE A 234 11.72 9.07 10.58
C ILE A 234 12.90 9.88 11.14
N LYS A 235 14.05 9.89 10.43
CA LYS A 235 15.21 10.74 10.78
C LYS A 235 14.82 12.21 10.86
N LYS A 236 14.05 12.70 9.91
CA LYS A 236 13.57 14.08 9.86
C LYS A 236 12.66 14.41 11.04
N HIS A 237 11.71 13.54 11.38
CA HIS A 237 10.83 13.71 12.54
C HIS A 237 11.64 13.71 13.82
N PHE A 238 12.54 12.73 14.00
CA PHE A 238 13.41 12.66 15.17
C PHE A 238 14.25 13.93 15.36
N LYS A 239 14.89 14.39 14.29
CA LYS A 239 15.65 15.66 14.31
C LYS A 239 14.78 16.86 14.67
N THR A 240 13.54 16.91 14.16
CA THR A 240 12.60 17.99 14.45
C THR A 240 12.24 18.03 15.93
N VAL A 241 12.06 16.85 16.56
CA VAL A 241 11.66 16.73 17.98
C VAL A 241 12.84 16.98 18.92
N THR A 242 14.03 16.52 18.58
CA THR A 242 15.19 16.53 19.48
C THR A 242 16.17 17.66 19.21
N GLY A 243 16.20 18.19 18.01
CA GLY A 243 17.27 19.11 17.53
C GLY A 243 18.60 18.40 17.24
N GLU A 244 18.68 17.08 17.44
CA GLU A 244 19.90 16.25 17.28
C GLU A 244 19.82 15.46 15.96
N ALA A 245 20.97 15.12 15.39
CA ALA A 245 21.04 14.10 14.34
C ALA A 245 20.73 12.72 14.95
N PRO A 246 20.00 11.85 14.23
CA PRO A 246 19.62 10.52 14.71
C PRO A 246 20.83 9.57 14.84
#